data_1545e9169803e5d8bd208d15d49649de
#
_entry.id   1545e9169803e5d8bd208d15d49649de
#
_cell.length_a   1.000
_cell.length_b   1.000
_cell.length_c   1.000
_cell.angle_alpha   90.00
_cell.angle_beta   90.00
_cell.angle_gamma   90.00
#
_symmetry.space_group_name_H-M   'P 1'
#
loop_
_entity.id
_entity.type
_entity.pdbx_description
1 polymer ?
#
loop_
_entity_poly.entity_id
_entity_poly.type
_entity_poly.pdbx_seq_one_letter_code
_entity_poly.pdbx_strand_id
1 'polypeptide(L)'
;MATNKHASIRYQVLDECLRKKSEVNTQKNLRDYCCSAIAEQDPKYESAEVSLRTFRSDIAYIKSLAEKHNVEVVSQLGSEGYYYYYSNPDFSIYKNELSDSEVGQLKCAMQLLSRFKGLPEYDSIANLGAKLEQKYGLVSGGQTYVEYEHVESTGEEMMAEMCDCIIKQQPIKITYMPYGKPEKEWILHPYLLKEYNNRWFLFGYNETEGKISNAPLDRICPDYERLPKAFIPNTFRDFSTFFDDVVGVTVNSFEPTDIMLRASEGRYPYIESKPIHASQELKDAKERLFSIKVIPNRELDSLILSFGSDLEVVSPEWYRDRIKQKIADANRVYFGEQDNCTPSADLCNVKANKV
;
A
#
# COMPACT_ATOMS: atom_id res chain seq x y z
N MET A 1 32.21 -14.72 16.71
CA MET A 1 32.58 -14.11 15.42
C MET A 1 32.97 -12.68 15.70
N ALA A 2 34.21 -12.28 15.42
CA ALA A 2 34.60 -10.90 15.55
C ALA A 2 33.78 -10.09 14.54
N THR A 3 32.88 -9.25 15.01
CA THR A 3 32.14 -8.27 14.22
C THR A 3 33.17 -7.42 13.47
N ASN A 4 33.13 -7.44 12.15
CA ASN A 4 34.01 -6.66 11.29
C ASN A 4 33.58 -5.16 11.36
N LYS A 5 33.88 -4.57 12.52
CA LYS A 5 33.49 -3.22 12.86
C LYS A 5 34.12 -2.26 11.84
N HIS A 6 33.31 -1.34 11.29
CA HIS A 6 33.72 -0.37 10.26
C HIS A 6 34.13 -0.94 8.89
N ALA A 7 33.77 -2.20 8.57
CA ALA A 7 34.07 -2.79 7.26
C ALA A 7 33.48 -2.00 6.08
N SER A 8 32.25 -1.53 6.24
CA SER A 8 31.54 -0.72 5.21
C SER A 8 32.28 0.57 4.88
N ILE A 9 32.82 1.26 5.90
CA ILE A 9 33.59 2.51 5.72
C ILE A 9 34.88 2.19 4.94
N ARG A 10 35.62 1.14 5.33
CA ARG A 10 36.83 0.74 4.64
C ARG A 10 36.58 0.33 3.19
N TYR A 11 35.52 -0.42 2.92
CA TYR A 11 35.16 -0.81 1.56
C TYR A 11 34.81 0.40 0.69
N GLN A 12 34.11 1.41 1.22
CA GLN A 12 33.83 2.63 0.51
C GLN A 12 35.10 3.38 0.13
N VAL A 13 35.99 3.61 1.10
CA VAL A 13 37.29 4.29 0.87
C VAL A 13 38.14 3.54 -0.14
N LEU A 14 38.24 2.23 0.00
CA LEU A 14 39.03 1.40 -0.91
C LEU A 14 38.46 1.44 -2.33
N ASP A 15 37.15 1.34 -2.48
CA ASP A 15 36.49 1.41 -3.77
C ASP A 15 36.77 2.75 -4.49
N GLU A 16 36.61 3.86 -3.77
CA GLU A 16 36.86 5.20 -4.32
C GLU A 16 38.33 5.38 -4.76
N CYS A 17 39.26 4.83 -3.99
CA CYS A 17 40.71 4.85 -4.32
C CYS A 17 41.01 3.96 -5.53
N LEU A 18 40.48 2.74 -5.56
CA LEU A 18 40.76 1.77 -6.62
C LEU A 18 40.22 2.21 -8.00
N ARG A 19 39.26 3.06 -8.05
CA ARG A 19 38.74 3.67 -9.29
C ARG A 19 39.75 4.60 -9.96
N LYS A 20 40.72 5.11 -9.22
CA LYS A 20 41.76 6.02 -9.72
C LYS A 20 43.04 5.26 -9.89
N LYS A 21 43.53 5.11 -11.13
CA LYS A 21 44.88 4.55 -11.36
C LYS A 21 45.90 5.57 -10.91
N SER A 22 46.41 5.40 -9.69
CA SER A 22 47.40 6.30 -9.07
C SER A 22 48.44 5.52 -8.30
N GLU A 23 49.74 5.85 -8.51
CA GLU A 23 50.85 5.26 -7.75
C GLU A 23 50.78 5.56 -6.26
N VAL A 24 49.97 6.58 -5.86
CA VAL A 24 49.73 6.93 -4.46
C VAL A 24 48.90 5.86 -3.75
N ASN A 25 48.15 5.04 -4.48
CA ASN A 25 47.32 3.97 -3.91
C ASN A 25 48.14 2.77 -3.42
N THR A 26 49.21 3.02 -2.69
CA THR A 26 50.00 1.97 -2.08
C THR A 26 49.29 1.32 -0.90
N GLN A 27 49.67 0.11 -0.55
CA GLN A 27 49.12 -0.62 0.60
C GLN A 27 49.14 0.22 1.89
N LYS A 28 50.18 1.02 2.11
CA LYS A 28 50.35 1.89 3.27
C LYS A 28 49.30 3.01 3.22
N ASN A 29 49.26 3.76 2.14
CA ASN A 29 48.36 4.91 1.99
C ASN A 29 46.88 4.52 2.02
N LEU A 30 46.52 3.40 1.40
CA LEU A 30 45.15 2.89 1.43
C LEU A 30 44.69 2.54 2.85
N ARG A 31 45.58 1.98 3.67
CA ARG A 31 45.28 1.74 5.09
C ARG A 31 45.13 3.03 5.86
N ASP A 32 46.01 4.01 5.62
CA ASP A 32 45.98 5.32 6.29
C ASP A 32 44.67 6.09 5.92
N TYR A 33 44.24 6.04 4.68
CA TYR A 33 42.95 6.60 4.25
C TYR A 33 41.76 5.92 4.96
N CYS A 34 41.80 4.61 5.10
CA CYS A 34 40.79 3.88 5.86
C CYS A 34 40.74 4.29 7.34
N CYS A 35 41.95 4.48 7.97
CA CYS A 35 42.03 4.94 9.35
C CYS A 35 41.46 6.34 9.53
N SER A 36 41.80 7.27 8.63
CA SER A 36 41.28 8.63 8.66
C SER A 36 39.74 8.67 8.54
N ALA A 37 39.17 7.94 7.59
CA ALA A 37 37.73 7.87 7.40
C ALA A 37 36.98 7.23 8.58
N ILE A 38 37.59 6.24 9.24
CA ILE A 38 37.01 5.66 10.47
C ILE A 38 37.02 6.68 11.60
N ALA A 39 38.12 7.42 11.78
CA ALA A 39 38.22 8.46 12.81
C ALA A 39 37.23 9.61 12.61
N GLU A 40 36.99 10.01 11.35
CA GLU A 40 36.00 11.03 11.00
C GLU A 40 34.55 10.60 11.33
N GLN A 41 34.21 9.34 11.12
CA GLN A 41 32.83 8.85 11.34
C GLN A 41 32.60 8.35 12.77
N ASP A 42 33.61 7.90 13.46
CA ASP A 42 33.52 7.46 14.85
C ASP A 42 34.74 7.98 15.68
N PRO A 43 34.62 9.16 16.31
CA PRO A 43 35.68 9.81 17.06
C PRO A 43 36.27 8.95 18.20
N LYS A 44 35.57 7.90 18.64
CA LYS A 44 36.08 6.96 19.65
C LYS A 44 37.21 6.08 19.11
N TYR A 45 37.43 6.08 17.79
CA TYR A 45 38.45 5.30 17.09
C TYR A 45 39.52 6.16 16.42
N GLU A 46 39.80 7.35 16.98
CA GLU A 46 40.82 8.30 16.49
C GLU A 46 42.21 7.68 16.33
N SER A 47 42.51 6.62 17.08
CA SER A 47 43.75 5.86 17.00
C SER A 47 43.59 4.47 16.36
N ALA A 48 42.49 4.24 15.60
CA ALA A 48 42.29 2.94 14.98
C ALA A 48 43.31 2.65 13.90
N GLU A 49 44.05 1.54 14.05
CA GLU A 49 44.99 1.04 13.06
C GLU A 49 44.37 -0.11 12.26
N VAL A 50 44.30 0.03 10.93
CA VAL A 50 43.87 -1.05 10.04
C VAL A 50 45.08 -2.01 9.83
N SER A 51 44.99 -3.22 10.40
CA SER A 51 46.04 -4.21 10.30
C SER A 51 46.26 -4.68 8.87
N LEU A 52 47.48 -5.16 8.56
CA LEU A 52 47.80 -5.79 7.27
C LEU A 52 46.88 -6.97 6.95
N ARG A 53 46.50 -7.74 7.96
CA ARG A 53 45.58 -8.87 7.81
C ARG A 53 44.20 -8.40 7.40
N THR A 54 43.69 -7.36 8.05
CA THR A 54 42.39 -6.75 7.74
C THR A 54 42.37 -6.20 6.32
N PHE A 55 43.39 -5.42 5.95
CA PHE A 55 43.52 -4.87 4.60
C PHE A 55 43.52 -5.96 3.51
N ARG A 56 44.31 -7.03 3.69
CA ARG A 56 44.36 -8.17 2.75
C ARG A 56 43.00 -8.85 2.63
N SER A 57 42.29 -9.02 3.75
CA SER A 57 40.93 -9.58 3.75
C SER A 57 39.96 -8.69 3.01
N ASP A 58 40.02 -7.36 3.20
CA ASP A 58 39.17 -6.38 2.55
C ASP A 58 39.41 -6.34 1.03
N ILE A 59 40.71 -6.32 0.60
CA ILE A 59 41.06 -6.39 -0.83
C ILE A 59 40.62 -7.72 -1.45
N ALA A 60 40.76 -8.85 -0.76
CA ALA A 60 40.28 -10.14 -1.26
C ALA A 60 38.77 -10.16 -1.43
N TYR A 61 38.02 -9.54 -0.51
CA TYR A 61 36.57 -9.40 -0.61
C TYR A 61 36.16 -8.52 -1.80
N ILE A 62 36.78 -7.32 -1.94
CA ILE A 62 36.53 -6.42 -3.08
C ILE A 62 36.87 -7.11 -4.39
N LYS A 63 38.00 -7.86 -4.44
CA LYS A 63 38.40 -8.64 -5.61
C LYS A 63 37.33 -9.67 -6.00
N SER A 64 36.80 -10.41 -5.03
CA SER A 64 35.71 -11.39 -5.28
C SER A 64 34.43 -10.77 -5.82
N LEU A 65 34.14 -9.52 -5.45
CA LEU A 65 32.99 -8.78 -5.98
C LEU A 65 33.26 -8.27 -7.41
N ALA A 66 34.46 -7.72 -7.64
CA ALA A 66 34.86 -7.21 -8.96
C ALA A 66 34.92 -8.33 -10.03
N GLU A 67 35.41 -9.51 -9.67
CA GLU A 67 35.45 -10.68 -10.55
C GLU A 67 34.07 -11.10 -11.06
N LYS A 68 33.01 -10.93 -10.27
CA LYS A 68 31.62 -11.20 -10.71
C LYS A 68 31.18 -10.29 -11.87
N HIS A 69 31.82 -9.14 -12.02
CA HIS A 69 31.56 -8.16 -13.06
C HIS A 69 32.65 -8.12 -14.15
N ASN A 70 33.48 -9.15 -14.23
CA ASN A 70 34.65 -9.24 -15.15
C ASN A 70 35.64 -8.08 -14.99
N VAL A 71 35.77 -7.55 -13.77
CA VAL A 71 36.75 -6.50 -13.42
C VAL A 71 37.80 -7.07 -12.49
N GLU A 72 39.04 -6.75 -12.77
CA GLU A 72 40.16 -7.18 -11.94
C GLU A 72 40.66 -6.04 -11.03
N VAL A 73 41.04 -6.37 -9.79
CA VAL A 73 41.85 -5.50 -8.94
C VAL A 73 43.29 -5.76 -9.29
N VAL A 74 43.89 -4.87 -10.06
CA VAL A 74 45.26 -4.96 -10.52
C VAL A 74 46.21 -4.42 -9.45
N SER A 75 47.34 -5.11 -9.27
CA SER A 75 48.46 -4.60 -8.48
C SER A 75 49.67 -4.40 -9.37
N GLN A 76 50.23 -3.21 -9.40
CA GLN A 76 51.37 -2.85 -10.26
C GLN A 76 52.51 -2.25 -9.41
N LEU A 77 53.75 -2.54 -9.77
CA LEU A 77 54.91 -1.96 -9.10
C LEU A 77 55.13 -0.52 -9.58
N GLY A 78 55.13 0.43 -8.65
CA GLY A 78 55.42 1.85 -8.87
C GLY A 78 56.70 2.27 -8.13
N SER A 79 56.91 3.58 -8.04
CA SER A 79 58.12 4.17 -7.40
C SER A 79 58.19 3.90 -5.89
N GLU A 80 57.05 3.81 -5.20
CA GLU A 80 56.95 3.62 -3.74
C GLU A 80 56.44 2.23 -3.34
N GLY A 81 56.43 1.26 -4.24
CA GLY A 81 55.96 -0.09 -4.03
C GLY A 81 54.72 -0.45 -4.88
N TYR A 82 54.05 -1.54 -4.51
CA TYR A 82 52.87 -1.95 -5.23
C TYR A 82 51.67 -1.02 -4.93
N TYR A 83 51.02 -0.51 -6.02
CA TYR A 83 49.78 0.24 -5.94
C TYR A 83 48.63 -0.55 -6.60
N TYR A 84 47.42 -0.25 -6.19
CA TYR A 84 46.21 -1.01 -6.53
C TYR A 84 45.23 -0.13 -7.30
N TYR A 85 44.56 -0.71 -8.29
CA TYR A 85 43.49 -0.04 -9.05
C TYR A 85 42.59 -1.07 -9.75
N TYR A 86 41.35 -0.66 -10.15
CA TYR A 86 40.49 -1.47 -10.98
C TYR A 86 40.94 -1.46 -12.44
N SER A 87 40.84 -2.62 -13.14
CA SER A 87 41.10 -2.69 -14.58
C SER A 87 40.13 -1.83 -15.39
N ASN A 88 38.90 -1.58 -14.86
CA ASN A 88 37.89 -0.63 -15.38
C ASN A 88 37.69 0.50 -14.35
N PRO A 89 38.10 1.77 -14.66
CA PRO A 89 37.95 2.90 -13.76
C PRO A 89 36.50 3.33 -13.51
N ASP A 90 35.56 2.95 -14.37
CA ASP A 90 34.14 3.25 -14.22
C ASP A 90 33.44 2.25 -13.29
N PHE A 91 34.09 1.16 -12.94
CA PHE A 91 33.56 0.17 -12.01
C PHE A 91 33.58 0.67 -10.57
N SER A 92 32.60 0.23 -9.79
CA SER A 92 32.55 0.37 -8.34
C SER A 92 31.77 -0.81 -7.76
N ILE A 93 32.19 -1.34 -6.62
CA ILE A 93 31.43 -2.38 -5.90
C ILE A 93 30.07 -1.86 -5.39
N TYR A 94 29.89 -0.55 -5.34
CA TYR A 94 28.64 0.12 -4.97
C TYR A 94 27.83 0.61 -6.17
N LYS A 95 28.41 0.57 -7.38
CA LYS A 95 27.68 0.78 -8.64
C LYS A 95 27.02 -0.54 -9.05
N ASN A 96 26.04 -0.97 -8.27
CA ASN A 96 25.13 -1.98 -8.75
C ASN A 96 24.31 -1.32 -9.86
N GLU A 97 24.73 -1.50 -11.09
CA GLU A 97 23.82 -1.34 -12.22
C GLU A 97 22.79 -2.44 -12.04
N LEU A 98 21.53 -2.03 -11.87
CA LEU A 98 20.42 -2.96 -11.81
C LEU A 98 20.45 -3.78 -13.11
N SER A 99 20.34 -5.08 -13.04
CA SER A 99 20.13 -5.93 -14.19
C SER A 99 18.82 -5.54 -14.90
N ASP A 100 18.67 -5.82 -16.17
CA ASP A 100 17.44 -5.55 -16.92
C ASP A 100 16.21 -6.15 -16.22
N SER A 101 16.35 -7.29 -15.57
CA SER A 101 15.29 -7.91 -14.76
C SER A 101 14.92 -7.09 -13.55
N GLU A 102 15.91 -6.57 -12.78
CA GLU A 102 15.67 -5.73 -11.60
C GLU A 102 15.11 -4.36 -12.00
N VAL A 103 15.55 -3.81 -13.12
CA VAL A 103 15.00 -2.60 -13.73
C VAL A 103 13.52 -2.83 -14.09
N GLY A 104 13.17 -3.98 -14.67
CA GLY A 104 11.80 -4.37 -14.98
C GLY A 104 10.93 -4.52 -13.72
N GLN A 105 11.46 -5.13 -12.67
CA GLN A 105 10.76 -5.26 -11.38
C GLN A 105 10.54 -3.90 -10.72
N LEU A 106 11.54 -3.02 -10.77
CA LEU A 106 11.43 -1.66 -10.23
C LEU A 106 10.39 -0.84 -10.99
N LYS A 107 10.34 -0.95 -12.32
CA LYS A 107 9.31 -0.32 -13.15
C LYS A 107 7.91 -0.81 -12.78
N CYS A 108 7.73 -2.10 -12.59
CA CYS A 108 6.46 -2.67 -12.16
C CYS A 108 6.04 -2.15 -10.77
N ALA A 109 6.99 -2.12 -9.82
CA ALA A 109 6.75 -1.57 -8.48
C ALA A 109 6.36 -0.09 -8.53
N MET A 110 7.02 0.72 -9.37
CA MET A 110 6.69 2.13 -9.56
C MET A 110 5.29 2.33 -10.17
N GLN A 111 4.90 1.49 -11.14
CA GLN A 111 3.55 1.50 -11.68
C GLN A 111 2.48 1.14 -10.64
N LEU A 112 2.78 0.23 -9.71
CA LEU A 112 1.90 -0.06 -8.58
C LEU A 112 1.80 1.12 -7.62
N LEU A 113 2.92 1.75 -7.28
CA LEU A 113 2.96 2.91 -6.38
C LEU A 113 2.30 4.16 -6.99
N SER A 114 2.31 4.31 -8.31
CA SER A 114 1.65 5.43 -8.97
C SER A 114 0.12 5.45 -8.80
N ARG A 115 -0.46 4.35 -8.28
CA ARG A 115 -1.89 4.27 -7.94
C ARG A 115 -2.25 5.06 -6.67
N PHE A 116 -1.28 5.30 -5.81
CA PHE A 116 -1.48 5.99 -4.53
C PHE A 116 -1.21 7.50 -4.66
N LYS A 117 -1.80 8.13 -5.70
CA LYS A 117 -1.81 9.59 -5.82
C LYS A 117 -2.44 10.18 -4.55
N GLY A 118 -1.83 11.23 -4.01
CA GLY A 118 -2.33 11.90 -2.80
C GLY A 118 -1.70 11.44 -1.48
N LEU A 119 -0.88 10.37 -1.46
CA LEU A 119 -0.06 10.08 -0.27
C LEU A 119 1.03 11.15 -0.10
N PRO A 120 1.42 11.48 1.16
CA PRO A 120 2.43 12.51 1.45
C PRO A 120 3.76 12.29 0.73
N GLU A 121 4.12 11.04 0.50
CA GLU A 121 5.37 10.63 -0.15
C GLU A 121 5.24 10.49 -1.70
N TYR A 122 4.04 10.73 -2.27
CA TYR A 122 3.80 10.47 -3.69
C TYR A 122 4.71 11.31 -4.61
N ASP A 123 4.86 12.60 -4.32
CA ASP A 123 5.74 13.49 -5.09
C ASP A 123 7.21 13.05 -4.99
N SER A 124 7.62 12.54 -3.85
CA SER A 124 8.95 11.96 -3.65
C SER A 124 9.13 10.69 -4.47
N ILE A 125 8.10 9.84 -4.56
CA ILE A 125 8.07 8.61 -5.37
C ILE A 125 8.07 8.97 -6.86
N ALA A 126 7.29 9.95 -7.29
CA ALA A 126 7.25 10.42 -8.67
C ALA A 126 8.60 11.02 -9.10
N ASN A 127 9.22 11.83 -8.23
CA ASN A 127 10.55 12.40 -8.47
C ASN A 127 11.65 11.31 -8.50
N LEU A 128 11.56 10.29 -7.64
CA LEU A 128 12.45 9.13 -7.68
C LEU A 128 12.27 8.37 -8.99
N GLY A 129 11.01 8.21 -9.43
CA GLY A 129 10.66 7.63 -10.72
C GLY A 129 11.37 8.32 -11.88
N ALA A 130 11.23 9.63 -11.98
CA ALA A 130 11.86 10.42 -13.02
C ALA A 130 13.40 10.30 -13.03
N LYS A 131 14.03 10.25 -11.83
CA LYS A 131 15.48 10.03 -11.70
C LYS A 131 15.90 8.62 -12.16
N LEU A 132 15.10 7.61 -11.86
CA LEU A 132 15.36 6.24 -12.28
C LEU A 132 15.15 6.08 -13.79
N GLU A 133 14.13 6.71 -14.34
CA GLU A 133 13.90 6.78 -15.78
C GLU A 133 15.10 7.40 -16.51
N GLN A 134 15.59 8.53 -16.02
CA GLN A 134 16.76 9.20 -16.59
C GLN A 134 18.02 8.34 -16.49
N LYS A 135 18.22 7.63 -15.36
CA LYS A 135 19.45 6.86 -15.12
C LYS A 135 19.49 5.53 -15.88
N TYR A 136 18.34 4.85 -16.01
CA TYR A 136 18.25 3.52 -16.60
C TYR A 136 17.56 3.48 -17.97
N GLY A 137 17.27 4.64 -18.56
CA GLY A 137 16.61 4.69 -19.89
C GLY A 137 15.19 4.12 -19.88
N LEU A 138 14.52 4.17 -18.73
CA LEU A 138 13.14 3.70 -18.58
C LEU A 138 12.23 4.72 -19.26
N VAL A 139 11.97 4.51 -20.55
CA VAL A 139 11.06 5.39 -21.29
C VAL A 139 9.64 5.16 -20.79
N SER A 140 9.03 6.18 -20.20
CA SER A 140 7.59 6.21 -19.84
C SER A 140 6.70 6.32 -21.08
N GLY A 141 6.89 5.45 -22.05
CA GLY A 141 6.19 5.47 -23.33
C GLY A 141 5.94 4.09 -23.91
N GLY A 142 6.22 3.05 -23.14
CA GLY A 142 5.93 1.67 -23.52
C GLY A 142 4.43 1.37 -23.43
N GLN A 143 3.95 0.51 -24.34
CA GLN A 143 2.61 -0.03 -24.33
C GLN A 143 2.22 -0.47 -22.90
N THR A 144 1.14 0.08 -22.35
CA THR A 144 0.62 -0.32 -21.04
C THR A 144 -0.01 -1.71 -21.20
N TYR A 145 0.67 -2.73 -20.67
CA TYR A 145 0.16 -4.12 -20.73
C TYR A 145 -0.77 -4.45 -19.54
N VAL A 146 -0.86 -3.56 -18.55
CA VAL A 146 -1.69 -3.74 -17.36
C VAL A 146 -2.46 -2.44 -17.16
N GLU A 147 -3.75 -2.50 -17.37
CA GLU A 147 -4.68 -1.43 -17.07
C GLU A 147 -5.41 -1.75 -15.77
N TYR A 148 -5.57 -0.74 -14.95
CA TYR A 148 -6.32 -0.83 -13.71
C TYR A 148 -7.53 0.07 -13.81
N GLU A 149 -8.65 -0.38 -13.31
CA GLU A 149 -9.81 0.49 -13.16
C GLU A 149 -9.42 1.68 -12.26
N HIS A 150 -9.27 2.84 -12.88
CA HIS A 150 -8.92 4.08 -12.19
C HIS A 150 -10.14 4.98 -12.17
N VAL A 151 -10.84 4.96 -11.06
CA VAL A 151 -11.82 5.98 -10.73
C VAL A 151 -11.09 6.99 -9.85
N GLU A 152 -11.00 8.24 -10.28
CA GLU A 152 -10.44 9.30 -9.43
C GLU A 152 -11.21 9.33 -8.12
N SER A 153 -10.52 9.02 -7.03
CA SER A 153 -11.11 9.04 -5.71
C SER A 153 -11.29 10.49 -5.28
N THR A 154 -12.53 10.89 -5.03
CA THR A 154 -12.79 12.20 -4.46
C THR A 154 -12.24 12.31 -3.05
N GLY A 155 -11.51 13.40 -2.76
CA GLY A 155 -10.89 13.65 -1.45
C GLY A 155 -9.41 13.26 -1.38
N GLU A 156 -8.78 12.81 -2.47
CA GLU A 156 -7.34 12.50 -2.50
C GLU A 156 -6.48 13.71 -2.11
N GLU A 157 -6.92 14.92 -2.45
CA GLU A 157 -6.22 16.17 -2.12
C GLU A 157 -6.01 16.35 -0.60
N MET A 158 -6.95 15.88 0.21
CA MET A 158 -6.87 15.97 1.67
C MET A 158 -6.14 14.78 2.31
N MET A 159 -5.86 13.73 1.56
CA MET A 159 -5.31 12.49 2.12
C MET A 159 -3.95 12.71 2.77
N ALA A 160 -3.06 13.45 2.11
CA ALA A 160 -1.73 13.77 2.63
C ALA A 160 -1.79 14.54 3.96
N GLU A 161 -2.68 15.52 4.04
CA GLU A 161 -2.87 16.33 5.24
C GLU A 161 -3.49 15.53 6.39
N MET A 162 -4.44 14.68 6.10
CA MET A 162 -5.04 13.80 7.11
C MET A 162 -4.07 12.73 7.61
N CYS A 163 -3.23 12.17 6.72
CA CYS A 163 -2.11 11.31 7.12
C CYS A 163 -1.16 12.03 8.09
N ASP A 164 -0.78 13.26 7.79
CA ASP A 164 0.09 14.06 8.65
C ASP A 164 -0.55 14.29 10.03
N CYS A 165 -1.85 14.60 10.07
CA CYS A 165 -2.59 14.74 11.33
C CYS A 165 -2.63 13.45 12.15
N ILE A 166 -2.75 12.28 11.50
CA ILE A 166 -2.71 10.96 12.17
C ILE A 166 -1.31 10.71 12.75
N ILE A 167 -0.26 10.88 11.94
CA ILE A 167 1.13 10.63 12.35
C ILE A 167 1.54 11.54 13.50
N LYS A 168 1.16 12.82 13.44
CA LYS A 168 1.49 13.83 14.46
C LYS A 168 0.54 13.78 15.66
N GLN A 169 -0.45 12.89 15.66
CA GLN A 169 -1.48 12.83 16.69
C GLN A 169 -2.12 14.23 16.92
N GLN A 170 -2.53 14.86 15.81
CA GLN A 170 -3.03 16.22 15.79
C GLN A 170 -4.56 16.25 15.78
N PRO A 171 -5.24 16.74 16.85
CA PRO A 171 -6.69 16.95 16.84
C PRO A 171 -7.06 18.03 15.82
N ILE A 172 -8.20 17.81 15.15
CA ILE A 172 -8.69 18.72 14.13
C ILE A 172 -10.16 19.09 14.34
N LYS A 173 -10.52 20.30 13.97
CA LYS A 173 -11.91 20.73 13.83
C LYS A 173 -12.24 20.76 12.37
N ILE A 174 -13.28 20.02 11.98
CA ILE A 174 -13.74 19.92 10.58
C ILE A 174 -15.19 20.36 10.47
N THR A 175 -15.55 20.90 9.31
CA THR A 175 -16.93 21.04 8.88
C THR A 175 -17.28 19.83 8.01
N TYR A 176 -18.17 18.97 8.53
CA TYR A 176 -18.64 17.77 7.84
C TYR A 176 -19.96 18.06 7.11
N MET A 177 -20.03 17.74 5.83
CA MET A 177 -21.14 18.02 4.92
C MET A 177 -21.87 16.71 4.53
N PRO A 178 -22.80 16.19 5.36
CA PRO A 178 -23.54 14.99 5.02
C PRO A 178 -24.56 15.28 3.90
N TYR A 179 -24.73 14.36 2.94
CA TYR A 179 -25.70 14.54 1.88
C TYR A 179 -27.14 14.65 2.42
N GLY A 180 -27.88 15.68 1.97
CA GLY A 180 -29.27 15.90 2.34
C GLY A 180 -29.51 16.27 3.80
N LYS A 181 -28.47 16.68 4.54
CA LYS A 181 -28.56 17.13 5.93
C LYS A 181 -27.74 18.40 6.12
N PRO A 182 -28.03 19.22 7.14
CA PRO A 182 -27.23 20.39 7.46
C PRO A 182 -25.79 20.00 7.84
N GLU A 183 -24.88 20.91 7.58
CA GLU A 183 -23.48 20.83 7.97
C GLU A 183 -23.33 20.65 9.49
N LYS A 184 -22.26 19.97 9.86
CA LYS A 184 -21.92 19.70 11.27
C LYS A 184 -20.46 20.05 11.53
N GLU A 185 -20.21 20.71 12.64
CA GLU A 185 -18.86 20.88 13.15
C GLU A 185 -18.49 19.67 14.00
N TRP A 186 -17.38 19.04 13.67
CA TRP A 186 -16.83 17.92 14.44
C TRP A 186 -15.42 18.23 14.95
N ILE A 187 -15.15 17.83 16.18
CA ILE A 187 -13.80 17.78 16.73
C ILE A 187 -13.37 16.32 16.67
N LEU A 188 -12.38 16.03 15.83
CA LEU A 188 -11.87 14.68 15.60
C LEU A 188 -10.44 14.50 16.10
N HIS A 189 -10.19 13.35 16.68
CA HIS A 189 -8.86 12.79 16.91
C HIS A 189 -8.63 11.71 15.85
N PRO A 190 -7.92 12.03 14.76
CA PRO A 190 -7.82 11.12 13.62
C PRO A 190 -6.93 9.92 13.93
N TYR A 191 -7.37 8.71 13.56
CA TYR A 191 -6.67 7.46 13.88
C TYR A 191 -6.27 6.66 12.65
N LEU A 192 -7.14 6.62 11.62
CA LEU A 192 -6.95 5.76 10.46
C LEU A 192 -7.58 6.36 9.21
N LEU A 193 -6.90 6.21 8.08
CA LEU A 193 -7.50 6.34 6.74
C LEU A 193 -7.77 4.97 6.16
N LYS A 194 -8.98 4.75 5.67
CA LYS A 194 -9.38 3.51 5.01
C LYS A 194 -10.03 3.80 3.66
N GLU A 195 -9.54 3.12 2.63
CA GLU A 195 -10.20 3.12 1.33
C GLU A 195 -11.28 2.02 1.27
N TYR A 196 -12.43 2.38 0.73
CA TYR A 196 -13.47 1.44 0.35
C TYR A 196 -14.24 1.95 -0.85
N ASN A 197 -14.38 1.12 -1.86
CA ASN A 197 -15.12 1.42 -3.09
C ASN A 197 -14.72 2.77 -3.70
N ASN A 198 -13.42 2.97 -3.91
CA ASN A 198 -12.78 4.17 -4.48
C ASN A 198 -13.10 5.47 -3.72
N ARG A 199 -13.31 5.38 -2.42
CA ARG A 199 -13.51 6.53 -1.54
C ARG A 199 -12.72 6.38 -0.26
N TRP A 200 -12.04 7.45 0.15
CA TRP A 200 -11.29 7.50 1.38
C TRP A 200 -12.15 7.95 2.56
N PHE A 201 -11.97 7.29 3.68
CA PHE A 201 -12.66 7.56 4.93
C PHE A 201 -11.67 7.82 6.05
N LEU A 202 -11.85 8.93 6.75
CA LEU A 202 -11.11 9.25 7.98
C LEU A 202 -11.87 8.70 9.17
N PHE A 203 -11.24 7.79 9.91
CA PHE A 203 -11.73 7.27 11.18
C PHE A 203 -11.06 8.00 12.33
N GLY A 204 -11.83 8.35 13.34
CA GLY A 204 -11.32 9.00 14.53
C GLY A 204 -12.34 9.06 15.64
N TYR A 205 -11.87 9.39 16.85
CA TYR A 205 -12.76 9.71 17.94
C TYR A 205 -13.35 11.10 17.72
N ASN A 206 -14.66 11.17 17.66
CA ASN A 206 -15.42 12.39 17.51
C ASN A 206 -15.90 12.85 18.89
N GLU A 207 -15.27 13.88 19.44
CA GLU A 207 -15.66 14.43 20.74
C GLU A 207 -17.06 15.03 20.73
N THR A 208 -17.48 15.63 19.60
CA THR A 208 -18.80 16.24 19.45
C THR A 208 -19.91 15.19 19.58
N GLU A 209 -19.67 13.98 19.05
CA GLU A 209 -20.65 12.88 19.10
C GLU A 209 -20.33 11.81 20.15
N GLY A 210 -19.18 11.91 20.84
CA GLY A 210 -18.75 10.99 21.92
C GLY A 210 -18.47 9.56 21.47
N LYS A 211 -18.10 9.34 20.21
CA LYS A 211 -17.90 7.99 19.61
C LYS A 211 -16.87 7.99 18.49
N ILE A 212 -16.44 6.80 18.09
CA ILE A 212 -15.71 6.63 16.83
C ILE A 212 -16.66 6.97 15.67
N SER A 213 -16.22 7.88 14.82
CA SER A 213 -16.94 8.28 13.61
C SER A 213 -16.07 8.08 12.40
N ASN A 214 -16.71 7.88 11.24
CA ASN A 214 -16.04 7.88 9.95
C ASN A 214 -16.53 9.08 9.12
N ALA A 215 -15.60 9.79 8.51
CA ALA A 215 -15.88 10.89 7.61
C ALA A 215 -15.28 10.59 6.23
N PRO A 216 -16.10 10.43 5.18
CA PRO A 216 -15.59 10.44 3.81
C PRO A 216 -14.84 11.75 3.54
N LEU A 217 -13.62 11.70 3.01
CA LEU A 217 -12.80 12.89 2.79
C LEU A 217 -13.46 13.90 1.85
N ASP A 218 -14.19 13.43 0.84
CA ASP A 218 -14.97 14.25 -0.10
C ASP A 218 -16.13 15.04 0.55
N ARG A 219 -16.40 14.80 1.83
CA ARG A 219 -17.43 15.48 2.62
C ARG A 219 -16.86 16.32 3.77
N ILE A 220 -15.58 16.48 3.80
CA ILE A 220 -14.89 17.38 4.73
C ILE A 220 -14.58 18.66 3.99
N CYS A 221 -14.96 19.81 4.56
CA CYS A 221 -14.58 21.10 4.01
C CYS A 221 -13.05 21.23 4.03
N PRO A 222 -12.39 21.70 2.95
CA PRO A 222 -10.95 21.89 2.93
C PRO A 222 -10.43 22.82 4.03
N ASP A 223 -11.25 23.80 4.44
CA ASP A 223 -10.92 24.73 5.54
C ASP A 223 -11.15 24.04 6.90
N TYR A 224 -10.19 23.23 7.33
CA TYR A 224 -10.19 22.61 8.65
C TYR A 224 -9.15 23.27 9.56
N GLU A 225 -9.36 23.21 10.87
CA GLU A 225 -8.48 23.81 11.87
C GLU A 225 -7.72 22.72 12.65
N ARG A 226 -6.41 22.88 12.78
CA ARG A 226 -5.58 22.07 13.71
C ARG A 226 -5.67 22.65 15.10
N LEU A 227 -6.17 21.88 16.06
CA LEU A 227 -6.44 22.37 17.40
C LEU A 227 -5.22 22.21 18.32
N PRO A 228 -4.83 23.25 19.09
CA PRO A 228 -3.75 23.18 20.07
C PRO A 228 -4.24 22.51 21.36
N LYS A 229 -4.71 21.27 21.29
CA LYS A 229 -5.23 20.52 22.44
C LYS A 229 -4.61 19.13 22.52
N ALA A 230 -4.72 18.50 23.69
CA ALA A 230 -4.24 17.15 23.89
C ALA A 230 -4.96 16.14 22.98
N PHE A 231 -4.21 15.26 22.35
CA PHE A 231 -4.75 14.19 21.56
C PHE A 231 -5.32 13.09 22.47
N ILE A 232 -6.49 12.59 22.13
CA ILE A 232 -7.07 11.42 22.79
C ILE A 232 -6.60 10.19 22.01
N PRO A 233 -5.74 9.34 22.60
CA PRO A 233 -5.28 8.14 21.92
C PRO A 233 -6.42 7.13 21.72
N ASN A 234 -6.30 6.28 20.71
CA ASN A 234 -7.28 5.23 20.46
C ASN A 234 -7.19 4.13 21.53
N THR A 235 -8.07 4.19 22.50
CA THR A 235 -8.30 3.14 23.51
C THR A 235 -9.66 2.45 23.33
N PHE A 236 -10.40 2.83 22.29
CA PHE A 236 -11.79 2.41 22.08
C PHE A 236 -11.92 1.15 21.25
N ARG A 237 -11.07 0.99 20.23
CA ARG A 237 -11.11 -0.11 19.26
C ARG A 237 -9.74 -0.42 18.69
N ASP A 238 -9.43 -1.70 18.54
CA ASP A 238 -8.28 -2.15 17.76
C ASP A 238 -8.63 -2.14 16.28
N PHE A 239 -8.02 -1.24 15.51
CA PHE A 239 -8.25 -1.15 14.06
C PHE A 239 -7.67 -2.32 13.26
N SER A 240 -6.82 -3.15 13.85
CA SER A 240 -6.37 -4.38 13.20
C SER A 240 -7.49 -5.41 13.04
N THR A 241 -8.48 -5.39 13.93
CA THR A 241 -9.62 -6.31 13.94
C THR A 241 -10.98 -5.61 13.77
N PHE A 242 -10.99 -4.27 13.77
CA PHE A 242 -12.24 -3.48 13.76
C PHE A 242 -13.14 -3.77 12.57
N PHE A 243 -12.55 -4.17 11.44
CA PHE A 243 -13.26 -4.42 10.19
C PHE A 243 -13.42 -5.91 9.87
N ASP A 244 -12.94 -6.79 10.75
CA ASP A 244 -12.98 -8.25 10.51
C ASP A 244 -14.39 -8.82 10.38
N ASP A 245 -15.35 -8.16 11.05
CA ASP A 245 -16.77 -8.56 11.01
C ASP A 245 -17.61 -7.62 10.14
N VAL A 246 -17.00 -6.83 9.24
CA VAL A 246 -17.70 -5.77 8.50
C VAL A 246 -17.42 -5.83 7.01
N VAL A 247 -18.46 -5.80 6.21
CA VAL A 247 -18.34 -5.48 4.79
C VAL A 247 -18.32 -3.95 4.64
N GLY A 248 -17.18 -3.41 4.18
CA GLY A 248 -17.03 -1.97 3.96
C GLY A 248 -16.52 -1.19 5.17
N VAL A 249 -17.17 -0.06 5.48
CA VAL A 249 -16.67 0.95 6.43
C VAL A 249 -17.69 1.35 7.50
N THR A 250 -18.94 0.95 7.36
CA THR A 250 -19.99 1.31 8.34
C THR A 250 -20.10 0.24 9.42
N VAL A 251 -19.64 0.58 10.62
CA VAL A 251 -19.82 -0.23 11.82
C VAL A 251 -20.99 0.35 12.61
N ASN A 252 -22.02 -0.42 12.76
CA ASN A 252 -23.19 -0.06 13.57
C ASN A 252 -23.20 -0.86 14.89
N SER A 253 -24.24 -0.68 15.69
CA SER A 253 -24.37 -1.32 17.00
C SER A 253 -24.89 -2.77 16.98
N PHE A 254 -25.02 -3.38 15.80
CA PHE A 254 -25.39 -4.78 15.71
C PHE A 254 -24.21 -5.69 16.03
N GLU A 255 -24.51 -6.85 16.60
CA GLU A 255 -23.54 -7.90 16.81
C GLU A 255 -23.30 -8.68 15.50
N PRO A 256 -22.10 -9.26 15.32
CA PRO A 256 -21.84 -10.18 14.20
C PRO A 256 -22.87 -11.29 14.15
N THR A 257 -23.51 -11.42 13.01
CA THR A 257 -24.63 -12.35 12.80
C THR A 257 -24.26 -13.36 11.72
N ASP A 258 -24.58 -14.61 11.96
CA ASP A 258 -24.45 -15.68 10.95
C ASP A 258 -25.57 -15.52 9.90
N ILE A 259 -25.18 -15.22 8.68
CA ILE A 259 -26.10 -15.03 7.54
C ILE A 259 -25.89 -16.18 6.56
N MET A 260 -26.97 -16.91 6.28
CA MET A 260 -26.97 -17.97 5.28
C MET A 260 -27.41 -17.40 3.93
N LEU A 261 -26.61 -17.67 2.93
CA LEU A 261 -26.80 -17.21 1.55
C LEU A 261 -26.89 -18.42 0.62
N ARG A 262 -27.81 -18.38 -0.33
CA ARG A 262 -27.92 -19.37 -1.41
C ARG A 262 -27.58 -18.72 -2.73
N ALA A 263 -26.65 -19.30 -3.46
CA ALA A 263 -26.29 -18.86 -4.81
C ALA A 263 -27.11 -19.58 -5.89
N SER A 264 -27.38 -18.92 -7.01
CA SER A 264 -27.86 -19.58 -8.20
C SER A 264 -26.81 -20.55 -8.75
N GLU A 265 -27.21 -21.49 -9.59
CA GLU A 265 -26.27 -22.45 -10.20
C GLU A 265 -25.14 -21.77 -10.99
N GLY A 266 -25.50 -20.76 -11.78
CA GLY A 266 -24.52 -20.00 -12.58
C GLY A 266 -23.59 -19.13 -11.74
N ARG A 267 -24.04 -18.66 -10.55
CA ARG A 267 -23.24 -17.74 -9.71
C ARG A 267 -22.41 -18.47 -8.65
N TYR A 268 -22.72 -19.71 -8.34
CA TYR A 268 -22.04 -20.50 -7.32
C TYR A 268 -20.51 -20.54 -7.47
N PRO A 269 -19.93 -20.90 -8.66
CA PRO A 269 -18.48 -20.94 -8.80
C PRO A 269 -17.81 -19.57 -8.59
N TYR A 270 -18.53 -18.51 -8.88
CA TYR A 270 -18.03 -17.13 -8.71
C TYR A 270 -17.91 -16.76 -7.24
N ILE A 271 -18.93 -17.08 -6.43
CA ILE A 271 -18.94 -16.78 -4.99
C ILE A 271 -17.96 -17.70 -4.24
N GLU A 272 -17.77 -18.92 -4.71
CA GLU A 272 -16.78 -19.84 -4.15
C GLU A 272 -15.35 -19.33 -4.40
N SER A 273 -15.05 -18.86 -5.62
CA SER A 273 -13.71 -18.37 -6.00
C SER A 273 -13.40 -16.96 -5.50
N LYS A 274 -14.44 -16.11 -5.31
CA LYS A 274 -14.34 -14.74 -4.79
C LYS A 274 -15.30 -14.55 -3.62
N PRO A 275 -14.88 -14.92 -2.39
CA PRO A 275 -15.72 -14.81 -1.21
C PRO A 275 -16.26 -13.41 -0.99
N ILE A 276 -17.51 -13.30 -0.54
CA ILE A 276 -18.16 -12.04 -0.16
C ILE A 276 -17.47 -11.43 1.07
N HIS A 277 -17.03 -12.28 1.98
CA HIS A 277 -16.34 -11.89 3.21
C HIS A 277 -15.33 -12.96 3.63
N ALA A 278 -14.30 -12.59 4.39
CA ALA A 278 -13.28 -13.54 4.87
C ALA A 278 -13.83 -14.66 5.74
N SER A 279 -14.96 -14.43 6.44
CA SER A 279 -15.65 -15.44 7.25
C SER A 279 -16.54 -16.38 6.43
N GLN A 280 -16.52 -16.31 5.09
CA GLN A 280 -17.37 -17.17 4.27
C GLN A 280 -17.01 -18.66 4.39
N GLU A 281 -17.99 -19.48 4.69
CA GLU A 281 -17.87 -20.92 4.74
C GLU A 281 -18.91 -21.58 3.85
N LEU A 282 -18.51 -22.59 3.10
CA LEU A 282 -19.44 -23.46 2.36
C LEU A 282 -20.14 -24.39 3.35
N LYS A 283 -21.46 -24.38 3.39
CA LYS A 283 -22.27 -25.24 4.26
C LYS A 283 -22.87 -26.44 3.52
N ASP A 284 -23.34 -26.24 2.30
CA ASP A 284 -23.84 -27.33 1.45
C ASP A 284 -23.58 -27.01 -0.03
N ALA A 285 -22.73 -27.84 -0.65
CA ALA A 285 -22.38 -27.67 -2.06
C ALA A 285 -23.53 -28.01 -3.02
N LYS A 286 -24.43 -28.96 -2.65
CA LYS A 286 -25.56 -29.36 -3.49
C LYS A 286 -26.64 -28.28 -3.52
N GLU A 287 -26.91 -27.71 -2.35
CA GLU A 287 -27.85 -26.62 -2.18
C GLU A 287 -27.21 -25.24 -2.43
N ARG A 288 -25.91 -25.19 -2.70
CA ARG A 288 -25.12 -23.96 -2.95
C ARG A 288 -25.25 -22.94 -1.81
N LEU A 289 -25.21 -23.45 -0.57
CA LEU A 289 -25.36 -22.68 0.65
C LEU A 289 -24.01 -22.28 1.23
N PHE A 290 -23.87 -20.99 1.52
CA PHE A 290 -22.74 -20.40 2.23
C PHE A 290 -23.22 -19.71 3.51
N SER A 291 -22.38 -19.66 4.52
CA SER A 291 -22.56 -18.75 5.65
C SER A 291 -21.49 -17.66 5.63
N ILE A 292 -21.86 -16.49 6.07
CA ILE A 292 -20.94 -15.41 6.44
C ILE A 292 -21.31 -14.92 7.84
N LYS A 293 -20.29 -14.58 8.65
CA LYS A 293 -20.48 -13.99 9.97
C LYS A 293 -20.06 -12.54 9.94
N VAL A 294 -21.02 -11.65 9.92
CA VAL A 294 -20.78 -10.20 9.72
C VAL A 294 -21.80 -9.34 10.46
N ILE A 295 -21.44 -8.09 10.71
CA ILE A 295 -22.37 -7.05 11.20
C ILE A 295 -23.18 -6.54 10.01
N PRO A 296 -24.51 -6.77 9.98
CA PRO A 296 -25.36 -6.29 8.89
C PRO A 296 -25.38 -4.77 8.79
N ASN A 297 -24.96 -4.25 7.64
CA ASN A 297 -24.86 -2.82 7.36
C ASN A 297 -25.38 -2.50 5.95
N ARG A 298 -25.30 -1.22 5.55
CA ARG A 298 -25.81 -0.76 4.25
C ARG A 298 -24.94 -1.27 3.09
N GLU A 299 -23.66 -1.41 3.31
CA GLU A 299 -22.71 -1.91 2.32
C GLU A 299 -22.98 -3.38 2.00
N LEU A 300 -23.26 -4.20 3.02
CA LEU A 300 -23.66 -5.59 2.83
C LEU A 300 -25.00 -5.68 2.09
N ASP A 301 -26.00 -4.87 2.47
CA ASP A 301 -27.28 -4.82 1.75
C ASP A 301 -27.07 -4.51 0.27
N SER A 302 -26.26 -3.50 -0.04
CA SER A 302 -25.96 -3.08 -1.41
C SER A 302 -25.22 -4.17 -2.19
N LEU A 303 -24.27 -4.83 -1.54
CA LEU A 303 -23.53 -5.94 -2.14
C LEU A 303 -24.44 -7.11 -2.47
N ILE A 304 -25.33 -7.52 -1.55
CA ILE A 304 -26.28 -8.60 -1.78
C ILE A 304 -27.24 -8.23 -2.93
N LEU A 305 -27.77 -7.01 -2.92
CA LEU A 305 -28.69 -6.54 -3.97
C LEU A 305 -28.00 -6.44 -5.34
N SER A 306 -26.69 -6.23 -5.40
CA SER A 306 -25.94 -6.18 -6.66
C SER A 306 -25.92 -7.51 -7.41
N PHE A 307 -26.13 -8.64 -6.71
CA PHE A 307 -26.26 -9.96 -7.32
C PHE A 307 -27.65 -10.22 -7.91
N GLY A 308 -28.64 -9.33 -7.64
CA GLY A 308 -29.99 -9.49 -8.11
C GLY A 308 -30.63 -10.82 -7.66
N SER A 309 -31.12 -11.61 -8.61
CA SER A 309 -31.72 -12.92 -8.35
C SER A 309 -30.71 -14.05 -8.12
N ASP A 310 -29.41 -13.76 -8.29
CA ASP A 310 -28.35 -14.79 -8.22
C ASP A 310 -27.91 -15.09 -6.79
N LEU A 311 -28.32 -14.28 -5.81
CA LEU A 311 -28.00 -14.50 -4.41
C LEU A 311 -29.22 -14.23 -3.51
N GLU A 312 -29.59 -15.27 -2.75
CA GLU A 312 -30.72 -15.23 -1.83
C GLU A 312 -30.21 -15.24 -0.38
N VAL A 313 -30.76 -14.37 0.47
CA VAL A 313 -30.62 -14.47 1.92
C VAL A 313 -31.60 -15.52 2.42
N VAL A 314 -31.10 -16.60 2.99
CA VAL A 314 -31.92 -17.71 3.53
C VAL A 314 -32.28 -17.45 4.99
N SER A 315 -31.28 -17.06 5.79
CA SER A 315 -31.45 -16.74 7.21
C SER A 315 -30.43 -15.68 7.69
N PRO A 316 -30.67 -15.00 8.80
CA PRO A 316 -31.86 -15.05 9.65
C PRO A 316 -33.06 -14.37 8.99
N GLU A 317 -34.27 -14.72 9.43
CA GLU A 317 -35.53 -14.25 8.82
C GLU A 317 -35.64 -12.71 8.82
N TRP A 318 -35.28 -12.06 9.93
CA TRP A 318 -35.33 -10.59 10.01
C TRP A 318 -34.44 -9.89 8.98
N TYR A 319 -33.28 -10.50 8.65
CA TYR A 319 -32.38 -9.92 7.65
C TYR A 319 -32.87 -10.23 6.23
N ARG A 320 -33.42 -11.44 6.02
CA ARG A 320 -34.11 -11.79 4.78
C ARG A 320 -35.25 -10.82 4.50
N ASP A 321 -36.08 -10.50 5.50
CA ASP A 321 -37.20 -9.58 5.34
C ASP A 321 -36.73 -8.15 5.07
N ARG A 322 -35.62 -7.72 5.67
CA ARG A 322 -34.98 -6.44 5.33
C ARG A 322 -34.59 -6.36 3.86
N ILE A 323 -34.02 -7.40 3.28
CA ILE A 323 -33.67 -7.45 1.86
C ILE A 323 -34.93 -7.54 0.98
N LYS A 324 -35.92 -8.36 1.35
CA LYS A 324 -37.23 -8.39 0.65
C LYS A 324 -37.87 -7.01 0.58
N GLN A 325 -37.85 -6.25 1.69
CA GLN A 325 -38.44 -4.90 1.69
C GLN A 325 -37.73 -3.99 0.69
N LYS A 326 -36.40 -4.03 0.62
CA LYS A 326 -35.61 -3.26 -0.34
C LYS A 326 -35.92 -3.63 -1.80
N ILE A 327 -36.11 -4.92 -2.06
CA ILE A 327 -36.51 -5.42 -3.38
C ILE A 327 -37.94 -4.93 -3.73
N ALA A 328 -38.85 -4.99 -2.78
CA ALA A 328 -40.20 -4.49 -2.96
C ALA A 328 -40.23 -2.97 -3.22
N ASP A 329 -39.39 -2.21 -2.52
CA ASP A 329 -39.25 -0.77 -2.76
C ASP A 329 -38.65 -0.51 -4.15
N ALA A 330 -37.65 -1.25 -4.58
CA ALA A 330 -37.14 -1.16 -5.94
C ALA A 330 -38.20 -1.52 -6.99
N ASN A 331 -38.97 -2.57 -6.76
CA ASN A 331 -40.04 -2.97 -7.66
C ASN A 331 -41.08 -1.84 -7.82
N ARG A 332 -41.47 -1.17 -6.72
CA ARG A 332 -42.36 0.00 -6.78
C ARG A 332 -41.81 1.15 -7.61
N VAL A 333 -40.48 1.39 -7.52
CA VAL A 333 -39.84 2.45 -8.31
C VAL A 333 -39.83 2.15 -9.80
N TYR A 334 -39.61 0.89 -10.20
CA TYR A 334 -39.51 0.51 -11.62
C TYR A 334 -40.85 0.25 -12.29
N PHE A 335 -41.83 -0.32 -11.54
CA PHE A 335 -43.12 -0.79 -12.10
C PHE A 335 -44.32 -0.02 -11.60
N GLY A 336 -44.16 0.93 -10.68
CA GLY A 336 -45.30 1.63 -10.02
C GLY A 336 -45.97 0.75 -8.98
N GLU A 337 -47.01 1.30 -8.32
CA GLU A 337 -47.90 0.50 -7.46
C GLU A 337 -48.77 -0.39 -8.36
N GLN A 338 -48.30 -1.56 -8.72
CA GLN A 338 -49.17 -2.58 -9.29
C GLN A 338 -49.76 -3.38 -8.13
N ASP A 339 -51.09 -3.24 -7.98
CA ASP A 339 -51.89 -4.22 -7.26
C ASP A 339 -51.51 -5.63 -7.71
N ASN A 340 -51.43 -6.56 -6.76
CA ASN A 340 -51.13 -7.97 -6.94
C ASN A 340 -51.72 -8.57 -8.20
N CYS A 341 -50.98 -8.56 -9.31
CA CYS A 341 -51.36 -9.26 -10.53
C CYS A 341 -50.26 -10.26 -10.92
N THR A 342 -50.67 -11.50 -11.03
CA THR A 342 -50.00 -12.66 -11.60
C THR A 342 -49.05 -12.34 -12.75
N PRO A 343 -47.91 -12.98 -12.88
CA PRO A 343 -46.96 -12.78 -13.97
C PRO A 343 -47.65 -13.15 -15.30
N SER A 344 -47.83 -12.15 -16.16
CA SER A 344 -48.28 -12.38 -17.54
C SER A 344 -47.13 -13.06 -18.31
N ALA A 345 -47.49 -14.15 -19.01
CA ALA A 345 -46.57 -15.04 -19.74
C ALA A 345 -45.92 -14.45 -21.00
N ASP A 346 -45.91 -13.12 -21.16
CA ASP A 346 -45.60 -12.48 -22.47
C ASP A 346 -44.19 -11.90 -22.62
N LEU A 347 -43.27 -12.15 -21.69
CA LEU A 347 -41.89 -11.62 -21.78
C LEU A 347 -40.84 -12.59 -22.34
N CYS A 348 -41.23 -13.69 -22.95
CA CYS A 348 -40.31 -14.69 -23.55
C CYS A 348 -40.12 -14.54 -25.07
N ASN A 349 -40.17 -13.35 -25.65
CA ASN A 349 -39.86 -13.18 -27.07
C ASN A 349 -39.09 -11.89 -27.37
N VAL A 350 -37.89 -11.76 -26.81
CA VAL A 350 -36.86 -10.90 -27.43
C VAL A 350 -35.85 -11.80 -28.10
N LYS A 351 -36.03 -11.99 -29.41
CA LYS A 351 -35.09 -12.68 -30.31
C LYS A 351 -33.76 -12.01 -30.23
N ALA A 352 -32.73 -12.84 -29.97
CA ALA A 352 -31.33 -12.54 -30.20
C ALA A 352 -31.14 -12.05 -31.64
N ASN A 353 -30.89 -10.77 -31.86
CA ASN A 353 -30.27 -10.29 -33.09
C ASN A 353 -28.77 -10.13 -32.86
N LYS A 354 -28.04 -10.93 -33.63
CA LYS A 354 -26.60 -10.90 -33.79
C LYS A 354 -26.13 -9.51 -34.27
N VAL A 355 -25.10 -8.99 -33.63
CA VAL A 355 -23.94 -8.37 -34.30
C VAL A 355 -22.68 -8.80 -33.56
#